data_443658ee075ea9674777423fa64d3947
#
_entry.id   443658ee075ea9674777423fa64d3947
#
_cell.length_a   1.000
_cell.length_b   1.000
_cell.length_c   1.000
_cell.angle_alpha   90.00
_cell.angle_beta   90.00
_cell.angle_gamma   90.00
#
_symmetry.space_group_name_H-M   'P 1'
#
loop_
_entity.id
_entity.type
_entity.pdbx_description
1 polymer ?
#
loop_
_entity_poly.entity_id
_entity_poly.type
_entity_poly.pdbx_seq_one_letter_code
_entity_poly.pdbx_strand_id
1 'polypeptide(L)'
;MELRLEHSNQPLTDAWSKHRVEPRGSTLLGISFRPLQAEALGLDGRAALQSLLAYPYGLIRLGAYWNRIEAEPGRFDATELDWQIDAAERAGKQIVLAVGAVKTFGYPEVFVPSHWLAQPLREGSLVQPGSHPALLLGAEQFIGRIVTRYRDRQSIVAWQLEHEAVDPLGLEHSWRLSRSFVERELQALRAADPSRPVMMNGFLPTSSVVRVSQWWRTRDQGDSIAVAGSLADIVGIDYYPRTALRSLGHRTLYLDGAEGRSARTTRTRVFGSIRGRGKRLMISEGQAEPWETTTVPPSPERRAPFSCPPERLIGNYNAAMGWSVKSDPLFAYLFWGAEYWLLRNQSGDPSYLRAFARVLERS
;
A
#
# COMPACT_ATOMS: atom_id res chain seq x y z
N MET A 1 0.35 4.66 -23.24
CA MET A 1 0.71 5.73 -22.29
C MET A 1 0.28 7.02 -22.91
N GLU A 2 -0.56 7.74 -22.22
CA GLU A 2 -1.08 9.01 -22.68
C GLU A 2 -0.69 10.08 -21.64
N LEU A 3 0.01 11.12 -22.11
CA LEU A 3 0.24 12.31 -21.31
C LEU A 3 -0.98 13.21 -21.51
N ARG A 4 -1.61 13.61 -20.41
CA ARG A 4 -2.78 14.47 -20.40
C ARG A 4 -2.52 15.71 -19.59
N LEU A 5 -2.76 16.87 -20.17
CA LEU A 5 -2.78 18.13 -19.45
C LEU A 5 -4.24 18.49 -19.14
N GLU A 6 -4.66 18.24 -17.93
CA GLU A 6 -6.04 18.40 -17.50
C GLU A 6 -6.16 19.40 -16.34
N HIS A 7 -7.36 19.90 -16.09
CA HIS A 7 -7.63 20.63 -14.87
C HIS A 7 -7.43 19.72 -13.67
N SER A 8 -6.68 20.18 -12.65
CA SER A 8 -6.39 19.41 -11.44
C SER A 8 -7.66 19.00 -10.69
N ASN A 9 -8.70 19.84 -10.76
CA ASN A 9 -10.01 19.58 -10.21
C ASN A 9 -11.09 19.66 -11.29
N GLN A 10 -12.06 18.75 -11.23
CA GLN A 10 -13.20 18.69 -12.13
C GLN A 10 -14.50 18.64 -11.34
N PRO A 11 -15.65 19.00 -11.95
CA PRO A 11 -16.93 18.87 -11.28
C PRO A 11 -17.15 17.44 -10.79
N LEU A 12 -17.54 17.29 -9.51
CA LEU A 12 -17.94 16.02 -8.95
C LEU A 12 -19.27 15.59 -9.57
N THR A 13 -19.32 14.43 -10.18
CA THR A 13 -20.52 13.86 -10.77
C THR A 13 -20.98 12.64 -9.98
N ASP A 14 -22.25 12.25 -10.12
CA ASP A 14 -22.75 10.98 -9.57
C ASP A 14 -22.54 9.81 -10.57
N ALA A 15 -21.62 9.95 -11.51
CA ALA A 15 -21.32 8.94 -12.54
C ALA A 15 -20.98 7.58 -11.93
N TRP A 16 -20.28 7.55 -10.77
CA TRP A 16 -19.96 6.36 -10.01
C TRP A 16 -21.19 5.49 -9.73
N SER A 17 -22.38 6.09 -9.52
CA SER A 17 -23.62 5.36 -9.23
C SER A 17 -24.13 4.49 -10.38
N LYS A 18 -23.71 4.80 -11.60
CA LYS A 18 -24.08 4.09 -12.84
C LYS A 18 -23.00 3.11 -13.31
N HIS A 19 -21.79 3.20 -12.76
CA HIS A 19 -20.73 2.28 -13.15
C HIS A 19 -21.11 0.84 -12.78
N ARG A 20 -20.90 -0.06 -13.74
CA ARG A 20 -20.97 -1.50 -13.48
C ARG A 20 -19.86 -1.86 -12.49
N VAL A 21 -20.14 -2.77 -11.56
CA VAL A 21 -19.17 -3.37 -10.66
C VAL A 21 -18.92 -4.80 -11.12
N GLU A 22 -17.66 -5.14 -11.37
CA GLU A 22 -17.29 -6.50 -11.75
C GLU A 22 -17.33 -7.43 -10.54
N PRO A 23 -17.75 -8.71 -10.71
CA PRO A 23 -17.76 -9.68 -9.63
C PRO A 23 -16.35 -9.94 -9.10
N ARG A 24 -16.20 -9.97 -7.77
CA ARG A 24 -14.92 -10.29 -7.12
C ARG A 24 -14.56 -11.78 -7.13
N GLY A 25 -15.54 -12.66 -7.34
CA GLY A 25 -15.35 -14.10 -7.15
C GLY A 25 -14.89 -14.42 -5.72
N SER A 26 -13.77 -15.13 -5.58
CA SER A 26 -13.16 -15.46 -4.28
C SER A 26 -12.16 -14.42 -3.78
N THR A 27 -11.93 -13.31 -4.51
CA THR A 27 -11.01 -12.26 -4.09
C THR A 27 -11.51 -11.56 -2.82
N LEU A 28 -10.68 -11.50 -1.77
CA LEU A 28 -10.99 -10.75 -0.56
C LEU A 28 -10.91 -9.24 -0.85
N LEU A 29 -11.92 -8.50 -0.45
CA LEU A 29 -11.87 -7.04 -0.49
C LEU A 29 -11.47 -6.47 0.85
N GLY A 30 -10.71 -5.38 0.82
CA GLY A 30 -10.26 -4.73 2.03
C GLY A 30 -9.70 -3.34 1.80
N ILE A 31 -9.13 -2.79 2.86
CA ILE A 31 -8.48 -1.48 2.87
C ILE A 31 -7.11 -1.57 3.51
N SER A 32 -6.22 -0.63 3.18
CA SER A 32 -5.07 -0.29 4.02
C SER A 32 -5.47 0.85 4.96
N PHE A 33 -5.20 0.72 6.26
CA PHE A 33 -5.44 1.79 7.22
C PHE A 33 -4.11 2.43 7.64
N ARG A 34 -4.02 3.74 7.50
CA ARG A 34 -2.82 4.56 7.75
C ARG A 34 -3.10 5.56 8.87
N PRO A 35 -2.87 5.20 10.15
CA PRO A 35 -3.17 6.09 11.27
C PRO A 35 -2.45 7.44 11.19
N LEU A 36 -1.19 7.44 10.71
CA LEU A 36 -0.43 8.68 10.55
C LEU A 36 -0.97 9.58 9.44
N GLN A 37 -1.55 8.99 8.39
CA GLN A 37 -2.24 9.75 7.36
C GLN A 37 -3.55 10.33 7.89
N ALA A 38 -4.30 9.58 8.70
CA ALA A 38 -5.49 10.10 9.36
C ALA A 38 -5.14 11.31 10.24
N GLU A 39 -4.11 11.19 11.09
CA GLU A 39 -3.61 12.30 11.92
C GLU A 39 -3.21 13.51 11.07
N ALA A 40 -2.45 13.31 9.98
CA ALA A 40 -2.01 14.38 9.07
C ALA A 40 -3.19 15.08 8.37
N LEU A 41 -4.31 14.38 8.17
CA LEU A 41 -5.56 14.93 7.64
C LEU A 41 -6.45 15.55 8.73
N GLY A 42 -6.01 15.61 9.98
CA GLY A 42 -6.76 16.15 11.10
C GLY A 42 -7.90 15.25 11.59
N LEU A 43 -7.86 13.97 11.27
CA LEU A 43 -8.82 12.97 11.73
C LEU A 43 -8.36 12.36 13.06
N ASP A 44 -9.30 12.03 13.94
CA ASP A 44 -9.01 11.13 15.06
C ASP A 44 -8.79 9.70 14.52
N GLY A 45 -7.60 9.15 14.72
CA GLY A 45 -7.21 7.86 14.16
C GLY A 45 -8.08 6.70 14.63
N ARG A 46 -8.50 6.70 15.91
CA ARG A 46 -9.34 5.63 16.45
C ARG A 46 -10.77 5.72 15.92
N ALA A 47 -11.36 6.92 15.90
CA ALA A 47 -12.68 7.14 15.32
C ALA A 47 -12.70 6.83 13.82
N ALA A 48 -11.62 7.19 13.10
CA ALA A 48 -11.45 6.87 11.69
C ALA A 48 -11.46 5.35 11.45
N LEU A 49 -10.64 4.59 12.21
CA LEU A 49 -10.61 3.14 12.09
C LEU A 49 -11.97 2.52 12.42
N GLN A 50 -12.62 2.93 13.52
CA GLN A 50 -13.95 2.42 13.89
C GLN A 50 -14.99 2.66 12.79
N SER A 51 -14.99 3.86 12.19
CA SER A 51 -15.91 4.19 11.09
C SER A 51 -15.67 3.29 9.87
N LEU A 52 -14.41 3.00 9.53
CA LEU A 52 -14.06 2.12 8.41
C LEU A 52 -14.39 0.65 8.70
N LEU A 53 -14.19 0.18 9.94
CA LEU A 53 -14.50 -1.20 10.33
C LEU A 53 -15.98 -1.55 10.25
N ALA A 54 -16.87 -0.58 10.23
CA ALA A 54 -18.31 -0.78 10.05
C ALA A 54 -18.71 -1.28 8.63
N TYR A 55 -17.83 -1.12 7.63
CA TYR A 55 -18.09 -1.59 6.28
C TYR A 55 -17.87 -3.11 6.15
N PRO A 56 -18.64 -3.84 5.29
CA PRO A 56 -18.61 -5.31 5.21
C PRO A 56 -17.48 -5.87 4.31
N TYR A 57 -16.29 -5.29 4.35
CA TYR A 57 -15.10 -5.88 3.73
C TYR A 57 -14.49 -6.95 4.64
N GLY A 58 -13.67 -7.86 4.08
CA GLY A 58 -13.13 -9.01 4.81
C GLY A 58 -11.70 -8.84 5.31
N LEU A 59 -10.89 -7.93 4.73
CA LEU A 59 -9.46 -7.85 4.98
C LEU A 59 -9.03 -6.42 5.29
N ILE A 60 -8.19 -6.23 6.31
CA ILE A 60 -7.56 -4.95 6.60
C ILE A 60 -6.03 -5.12 6.66
N ARG A 61 -5.29 -4.13 6.12
CA ARG A 61 -3.85 -4.04 6.28
C ARG A 61 -3.54 -3.01 7.36
N LEU A 62 -2.80 -3.43 8.37
CA LEU A 62 -2.33 -2.62 9.50
C LEU A 62 -0.81 -2.58 9.53
N GLY A 63 -0.22 -1.56 10.13
CA GLY A 63 1.23 -1.39 10.18
C GLY A 63 1.79 -1.31 11.61
N ALA A 64 2.89 -2.02 11.85
CA ALA A 64 3.71 -1.88 13.05
C ALA A 64 4.80 -0.82 12.77
N TYR A 65 4.53 0.42 13.09
CA TYR A 65 5.46 1.54 12.85
C TYR A 65 6.55 1.57 13.93
N TRP A 66 7.77 1.18 13.57
CA TRP A 66 8.87 0.98 14.51
C TRP A 66 9.17 2.21 15.38
N ASN A 67 9.29 3.39 14.75
CA ASN A 67 9.55 4.64 15.47
C ASN A 67 8.43 5.09 16.43
N ARG A 68 7.23 4.50 16.31
CA ARG A 68 6.11 4.75 17.23
C ARG A 68 6.09 3.72 18.37
N ILE A 69 6.44 2.48 18.05
CA ILE A 69 6.46 1.37 19.02
C ILE A 69 7.72 1.40 19.89
N GLU A 70 8.85 1.85 19.35
CA GLU A 70 10.11 2.00 20.08
C GLU A 70 10.65 3.43 19.91
N ALA A 71 9.87 4.42 20.34
CA ALA A 71 10.25 5.83 20.23
C ALA A 71 11.51 6.17 21.06
N GLU A 72 11.72 5.48 22.18
CA GLU A 72 12.85 5.62 23.07
C GLU A 72 13.63 4.28 23.13
N PRO A 73 14.96 4.32 23.29
CA PRO A 73 15.78 3.10 23.41
C PRO A 73 15.27 2.13 24.48
N GLY A 74 14.98 0.89 24.06
CA GLY A 74 14.54 -0.17 24.95
C GLY A 74 13.09 -0.09 25.46
N ARG A 75 12.37 1.00 25.16
CA ARG A 75 10.96 1.15 25.50
C ARG A 75 10.08 0.72 24.34
N PHE A 76 9.49 -0.45 24.49
CA PHE A 76 8.59 -1.02 23.49
C PHE A 76 7.14 -0.84 23.94
N ASP A 77 6.38 -0.05 23.20
CA ASP A 77 4.97 0.24 23.46
C ASP A 77 4.13 -0.05 22.20
N ALA A 78 3.44 -1.18 22.21
CA ALA A 78 2.56 -1.59 21.12
C ALA A 78 1.06 -1.36 21.45
N THR A 79 0.74 -0.56 22.46
CA THR A 79 -0.63 -0.37 22.95
C THR A 79 -1.59 0.09 21.84
N GLU A 80 -1.15 0.99 20.99
CA GLU A 80 -2.01 1.46 19.88
C GLU A 80 -2.22 0.38 18.81
N LEU A 81 -1.18 -0.40 18.50
CA LEU A 81 -1.30 -1.52 17.58
C LEU A 81 -2.16 -2.65 18.17
N ASP A 82 -2.02 -2.95 19.46
CA ASP A 82 -2.91 -3.89 20.16
C ASP A 82 -4.37 -3.50 19.98
N TRP A 83 -4.66 -2.21 20.22
CA TRP A 83 -6.03 -1.69 20.09
C TRP A 83 -6.56 -1.82 18.65
N GLN A 84 -5.73 -1.52 17.62
CA GLN A 84 -6.13 -1.63 16.21
C GLN A 84 -6.43 -3.10 15.84
N ILE A 85 -5.58 -4.03 16.25
CA ILE A 85 -5.78 -5.46 16.01
C ILE A 85 -7.06 -5.94 16.72
N ASP A 86 -7.24 -5.61 18.00
CA ASP A 86 -8.44 -5.98 18.73
C ASP A 86 -9.73 -5.40 18.14
N ALA A 87 -9.68 -4.17 17.64
CA ALA A 87 -10.81 -3.54 16.97
C ALA A 87 -11.15 -4.26 15.65
N ALA A 88 -10.13 -4.61 14.84
CA ALA A 88 -10.31 -5.36 13.60
C ALA A 88 -10.87 -6.77 13.86
N GLU A 89 -10.36 -7.48 14.87
CA GLU A 89 -10.87 -8.79 15.29
C GLU A 89 -12.33 -8.75 15.73
N ARG A 90 -12.70 -7.78 16.58
CA ARG A 90 -14.10 -7.59 17.00
C ARG A 90 -15.03 -7.31 15.83
N ALA A 91 -14.53 -6.66 14.78
CA ALA A 91 -15.26 -6.40 13.54
C ALA A 91 -15.23 -7.59 12.55
N GLY A 92 -14.65 -8.73 12.94
CA GLY A 92 -14.56 -9.94 12.10
C GLY A 92 -13.65 -9.79 10.89
N LYS A 93 -12.65 -8.90 10.94
CA LYS A 93 -11.72 -8.68 9.82
C LYS A 93 -10.51 -9.61 9.92
N GLN A 94 -10.09 -10.14 8.79
CA GLN A 94 -8.75 -10.71 8.62
C GLN A 94 -7.73 -9.58 8.51
N ILE A 95 -6.48 -9.84 8.89
CA ILE A 95 -5.44 -8.82 8.97
C ILE A 95 -4.22 -9.25 8.15
N VAL A 96 -3.71 -8.36 7.30
CA VAL A 96 -2.32 -8.37 6.85
C VAL A 96 -1.57 -7.40 7.75
N LEU A 97 -0.64 -7.90 8.56
CA LEU A 97 0.15 -7.04 9.46
C LEU A 97 1.52 -6.76 8.85
N ALA A 98 1.77 -5.50 8.52
CA ALA A 98 3.08 -5.05 8.07
C ALA A 98 4.03 -4.93 9.27
N VAL A 99 5.10 -5.71 9.23
CA VAL A 99 6.12 -5.84 10.28
C VAL A 99 7.50 -5.46 9.80
N GLY A 100 7.66 -5.13 8.51
CA GLY A 100 8.90 -4.60 7.97
C GLY A 100 9.35 -3.39 8.76
N ALA A 101 10.60 -3.45 9.27
CA ALA A 101 11.05 -2.51 10.28
C ALA A 101 11.40 -1.14 9.68
N VAL A 102 11.95 -1.11 8.47
CA VAL A 102 12.48 0.12 7.87
C VAL A 102 11.42 0.84 7.05
N LYS A 103 10.79 0.14 6.12
CA LYS A 103 9.79 0.69 5.20
C LYS A 103 8.43 0.05 5.47
N THR A 104 7.63 0.70 6.29
CA THR A 104 6.22 0.34 6.48
C THR A 104 5.38 1.18 5.51
N PHE A 105 4.24 0.68 5.07
CA PHE A 105 3.38 1.40 4.13
C PHE A 105 2.84 2.72 4.72
N GLY A 106 2.61 3.68 3.87
CA GLY A 106 2.18 5.04 4.23
C GLY A 106 3.34 6.04 4.20
N TYR A 107 3.01 7.31 4.33
CA TYR A 107 3.98 8.40 4.36
C TYR A 107 4.47 8.64 5.79
N PRO A 108 5.75 8.90 6.03
CA PRO A 108 6.87 9.14 5.10
C PRO A 108 7.63 7.87 4.64
N GLU A 109 7.07 6.70 4.69
CA GLU A 109 7.60 5.37 4.34
C GLU A 109 8.69 4.82 5.26
N VAL A 110 9.60 5.65 5.76
CA VAL A 110 10.69 5.23 6.65
C VAL A 110 10.32 5.51 8.09
N PHE A 111 10.30 4.46 8.90
CA PHE A 111 9.83 4.50 10.29
C PHE A 111 10.89 4.01 11.29
N VAL A 112 12.16 4.25 11.00
CA VAL A 112 13.27 3.86 11.87
C VAL A 112 13.40 4.84 13.04
N PRO A 113 13.48 4.38 14.30
CA PRO A 113 13.82 5.23 15.43
C PRO A 113 15.24 5.81 15.28
N SER A 114 15.40 7.08 15.59
CA SER A 114 16.67 7.81 15.36
C SER A 114 17.88 7.20 16.10
N HIS A 115 17.66 6.55 17.22
CA HIS A 115 18.73 5.91 18.00
C HIS A 115 19.35 4.67 17.35
N TRP A 116 18.72 4.08 16.34
CA TRP A 116 19.29 3.02 15.52
C TRP A 116 20.12 3.53 14.34
N LEU A 117 20.16 4.83 14.12
CA LEU A 117 20.93 5.47 13.06
C LEU A 117 22.18 6.13 13.63
N ALA A 118 23.36 5.70 13.22
CA ALA A 118 24.62 6.35 13.60
C ALA A 118 24.69 7.79 13.09
N GLN A 119 24.04 8.06 11.95
CA GLN A 119 23.85 9.39 11.36
C GLN A 119 22.60 9.38 10.46
N PRO A 120 21.97 10.54 10.23
CA PRO A 120 20.85 10.64 9.31
C PRO A 120 21.22 10.14 7.90
N LEU A 121 20.39 9.27 7.34
CA LEU A 121 20.59 8.78 5.98
C LEU A 121 19.95 9.74 4.97
N ARG A 122 20.63 9.92 3.84
CA ARG A 122 20.11 10.74 2.74
C ARG A 122 19.05 9.95 1.96
N GLU A 123 18.17 10.69 1.32
CA GLU A 123 17.23 10.13 0.35
C GLU A 123 17.95 9.27 -0.69
N GLY A 124 17.34 8.13 -1.06
CA GLY A 124 17.92 7.17 -2.00
C GLY A 124 19.11 6.36 -1.48
N SER A 125 19.51 6.53 -0.20
CA SER A 125 20.58 5.72 0.40
C SER A 125 20.27 4.25 0.29
N LEU A 126 21.30 3.45 -0.04
CA LEU A 126 21.21 1.99 -0.02
C LEU A 126 21.60 1.46 1.37
N VAL A 127 20.62 0.89 2.05
CA VAL A 127 20.80 0.24 3.35
C VAL A 127 21.24 -1.21 3.13
N GLN A 128 22.39 -1.59 3.70
CA GLN A 128 22.95 -2.94 3.55
C GLN A 128 23.54 -3.44 4.87
N PRO A 129 23.60 -4.77 5.09
CA PRO A 129 24.12 -5.36 6.32
C PRO A 129 25.50 -4.88 6.72
N GLY A 130 26.42 -4.79 5.76
CA GLY A 130 27.82 -4.44 6.02
C GLY A 130 28.05 -2.99 6.42
N SER A 131 27.26 -2.04 5.88
CA SER A 131 27.37 -0.61 6.18
C SER A 131 26.43 -0.13 7.26
N HIS A 132 25.40 -0.91 7.60
CA HIS A 132 24.36 -0.54 8.58
C HIS A 132 24.07 -1.69 9.57
N PRO A 133 25.12 -2.26 10.24
CA PRO A 133 24.95 -3.45 11.08
C PRO A 133 24.06 -3.21 12.30
N ALA A 134 24.13 -2.01 12.91
CA ALA A 134 23.27 -1.65 14.04
C ALA A 134 21.79 -1.56 13.64
N LEU A 135 21.51 -0.94 12.49
CA LEU A 135 20.15 -0.85 11.94
C LEU A 135 19.59 -2.24 11.63
N LEU A 136 20.40 -3.13 11.04
CA LEU A 136 19.99 -4.50 10.78
C LEU A 136 19.67 -5.25 12.07
N LEU A 137 20.53 -5.15 13.08
CA LEU A 137 20.29 -5.79 14.39
C LEU A 137 18.98 -5.29 15.01
N GLY A 138 18.74 -3.99 14.99
CA GLY A 138 17.51 -3.41 15.50
C GLY A 138 16.28 -3.87 14.73
N ALA A 139 16.37 -3.92 13.40
CA ALA A 139 15.28 -4.41 12.55
C ALA A 139 14.95 -5.89 12.83
N GLU A 140 15.96 -6.76 12.92
CA GLU A 140 15.78 -8.18 13.29
C GLU A 140 15.11 -8.34 14.66
N GLN A 141 15.53 -7.56 15.67
CA GLN A 141 14.95 -7.57 17.01
C GLN A 141 13.51 -7.07 17.01
N PHE A 142 13.23 -5.97 16.33
CA PHE A 142 11.89 -5.42 16.23
C PHE A 142 10.92 -6.40 15.57
N ILE A 143 11.28 -6.95 14.41
CA ILE A 143 10.48 -7.96 13.68
C ILE A 143 10.21 -9.16 14.59
N GLY A 144 11.26 -9.71 15.21
CA GLY A 144 11.14 -10.85 16.12
C GLY A 144 10.18 -10.58 17.27
N ARG A 145 10.22 -9.39 17.88
CA ARG A 145 9.33 -8.98 18.99
C ARG A 145 7.88 -8.85 18.53
N ILE A 146 7.63 -8.17 17.41
CA ILE A 146 6.28 -7.97 16.86
C ILE A 146 5.67 -9.31 16.47
N VAL A 147 6.39 -10.13 15.69
CA VAL A 147 5.88 -11.41 15.22
C VAL A 147 5.59 -12.35 16.42
N THR A 148 6.50 -12.43 17.39
CA THR A 148 6.29 -13.25 18.60
C THR A 148 5.07 -12.79 19.40
N ARG A 149 4.83 -11.47 19.48
CA ARG A 149 3.66 -10.91 20.21
C ARG A 149 2.34 -11.33 19.59
N TYR A 150 2.27 -11.38 18.25
CA TYR A 150 0.99 -11.54 17.54
C TYR A 150 0.83 -12.87 16.78
N ARG A 151 1.82 -13.76 16.77
CA ARG A 151 1.76 -15.03 16.02
C ARG A 151 0.57 -15.93 16.39
N ASP A 152 0.05 -15.80 17.60
CA ASP A 152 -1.07 -16.63 18.07
C ASP A 152 -2.45 -16.01 17.67
N ARG A 153 -2.47 -14.81 17.10
CA ARG A 153 -3.68 -14.15 16.59
C ARG A 153 -4.10 -14.78 15.25
N GLN A 154 -5.19 -15.51 15.26
CA GLN A 154 -5.69 -16.21 14.05
C GLN A 154 -6.26 -15.26 12.98
N SER A 155 -6.65 -14.07 13.37
CA SER A 155 -7.08 -13.01 12.46
C SER A 155 -5.97 -12.52 11.53
N ILE A 156 -4.70 -12.61 11.93
CA ILE A 156 -3.56 -12.26 11.10
C ILE A 156 -3.31 -13.39 10.11
N VAL A 157 -3.64 -13.18 8.85
CA VAL A 157 -3.56 -14.19 7.78
C VAL A 157 -2.27 -14.13 6.98
N ALA A 158 -1.52 -13.02 7.09
CA ALA A 158 -0.20 -12.85 6.49
C ALA A 158 0.60 -11.77 7.21
N TRP A 159 1.92 -11.94 7.22
CA TRP A 159 2.87 -10.88 7.56
C TRP A 159 3.27 -10.13 6.29
N GLN A 160 3.35 -8.81 6.33
CA GLN A 160 4.01 -8.07 5.27
C GLN A 160 5.41 -7.69 5.74
N LEU A 161 6.42 -8.05 4.94
CA LEU A 161 7.81 -7.65 5.14
C LEU A 161 8.13 -6.52 4.17
N GLU A 162 8.53 -5.38 4.68
CA GLU A 162 8.91 -4.18 3.96
C GLU A 162 7.92 -3.73 2.85
N HIS A 163 7.84 -2.45 2.65
CA HIS A 163 7.05 -1.84 1.58
C HIS A 163 8.00 -1.41 0.47
N GLU A 164 7.79 -1.90 -0.78
CA GLU A 164 8.61 -1.53 -1.94
C GLU A 164 10.12 -1.50 -1.63
N ALA A 165 10.63 -2.61 -1.04
CA ALA A 165 11.88 -2.68 -0.31
C ALA A 165 13.08 -2.08 -1.04
N VAL A 166 13.27 -2.39 -2.35
CA VAL A 166 14.43 -1.98 -3.11
C VAL A 166 14.19 -0.76 -4.01
N ASP A 167 12.94 -0.33 -4.15
CA ASP A 167 12.59 0.79 -5.02
C ASP A 167 12.74 2.13 -4.28
N PRO A 168 13.52 3.06 -4.83
CA PRO A 168 13.50 4.44 -4.39
C PRO A 168 12.41 5.17 -5.15
N LEU A 169 11.15 4.85 -5.00
CA LEU A 169 10.10 5.52 -5.78
C LEU A 169 10.07 7.00 -5.43
N GLY A 170 10.80 7.71 -6.20
CA GLY A 170 11.37 9.00 -6.08
C GLY A 170 10.43 10.18 -6.20
N LEU A 171 9.27 10.19 -5.59
CA LEU A 171 8.56 11.39 -5.24
C LEU A 171 8.56 11.61 -3.71
N GLU A 172 9.04 10.64 -2.96
CA GLU A 172 9.03 10.64 -1.51
C GLU A 172 10.41 10.27 -0.98
N HIS A 173 10.76 10.81 0.18
CA HIS A 173 12.06 10.65 0.86
C HIS A 173 12.24 9.21 1.36
N SER A 174 12.55 8.30 0.44
CA SER A 174 12.65 6.86 0.71
C SER A 174 14.09 6.37 0.61
N TRP A 175 14.42 5.35 1.40
CA TRP A 175 15.67 4.59 1.28
C TRP A 175 15.44 3.35 0.45
N ARG A 176 16.53 2.78 -0.07
CA ARG A 176 16.53 1.49 -0.73
C ARG A 176 17.13 0.45 0.20
N LEU A 177 16.48 -0.67 0.36
CA LEU A 177 17.06 -1.80 1.08
C LEU A 177 17.78 -2.71 0.10
N SER A 178 18.96 -3.19 0.45
CA SER A 178 19.60 -4.24 -0.33
C SER A 178 18.83 -5.56 -0.17
N ARG A 179 18.85 -6.38 -1.21
CA ARG A 179 18.25 -7.71 -1.14
C ARG A 179 18.75 -8.52 0.05
N SER A 180 20.06 -8.45 0.35
CA SER A 180 20.65 -9.14 1.50
C SER A 180 20.15 -8.64 2.86
N PHE A 181 19.79 -7.37 2.97
CA PHE A 181 19.16 -6.83 4.16
C PHE A 181 17.77 -7.44 4.36
N VAL A 182 16.95 -7.42 3.31
CA VAL A 182 15.60 -8.00 3.32
C VAL A 182 15.61 -9.52 3.58
N GLU A 183 16.60 -10.25 3.04
CA GLU A 183 16.77 -11.68 3.33
C GLU A 183 17.06 -11.95 4.80
N ARG A 184 17.82 -11.09 5.48
CA ARG A 184 18.08 -11.18 6.92
C ARG A 184 16.82 -10.90 7.75
N GLU A 185 16.06 -9.88 7.40
CA GLU A 185 14.76 -9.60 8.02
C GLU A 185 13.78 -10.77 7.84
N LEU A 186 13.73 -11.36 6.64
CA LEU A 186 12.92 -12.54 6.37
C LEU A 186 13.32 -13.73 7.25
N GLN A 187 14.62 -13.93 7.47
CA GLN A 187 15.11 -14.98 8.38
C GLN A 187 14.64 -14.74 9.81
N ALA A 188 14.71 -13.50 10.32
CA ALA A 188 14.23 -13.14 11.64
C ALA A 188 12.71 -13.37 11.77
N LEU A 189 11.92 -12.97 10.76
CA LEU A 189 10.49 -13.21 10.72
C LEU A 189 10.16 -14.71 10.75
N ARG A 190 10.80 -15.51 9.87
CA ARG A 190 10.60 -16.96 9.78
C ARG A 190 11.04 -17.72 11.04
N ALA A 191 12.06 -17.22 11.74
CA ALA A 191 12.46 -17.78 13.03
C ALA A 191 11.38 -17.58 14.12
N ALA A 192 10.64 -16.47 14.07
CA ALA A 192 9.57 -16.17 15.01
C ALA A 192 8.21 -16.83 14.64
N ASP A 193 7.90 -16.93 13.32
CA ASP A 193 6.71 -17.62 12.78
C ASP A 193 7.06 -18.27 11.44
N PRO A 194 7.37 -19.58 11.42
CA PRO A 194 7.75 -20.29 10.20
C PRO A 194 6.57 -20.62 9.27
N SER A 195 5.36 -20.54 9.74
CA SER A 195 4.17 -21.13 9.09
C SER A 195 3.32 -20.11 8.33
N ARG A 196 3.16 -18.90 8.88
CA ARG A 196 2.25 -17.90 8.29
C ARG A 196 2.84 -17.32 7.01
N PRO A 197 2.01 -17.14 5.96
CA PRO A 197 2.47 -16.57 4.70
C PRO A 197 3.09 -15.19 4.86
N VAL A 198 4.16 -14.91 4.11
CA VAL A 198 4.79 -13.61 4.02
C VAL A 198 4.38 -12.93 2.71
N MET A 199 3.92 -11.71 2.80
CA MET A 199 3.62 -10.82 1.68
C MET A 199 4.75 -9.79 1.54
N MET A 200 5.13 -9.51 0.32
CA MET A 200 5.92 -8.35 -0.07
C MET A 200 5.30 -7.72 -1.30
N ASN A 201 5.48 -6.42 -1.47
CA ASN A 201 4.84 -5.68 -2.56
C ASN A 201 5.84 -4.88 -3.40
N GLY A 202 5.34 -4.41 -4.52
CA GLY A 202 6.06 -3.52 -5.38
C GLY A 202 5.17 -2.83 -6.42
N PHE A 203 5.65 -1.70 -6.89
CA PHE A 203 4.98 -0.90 -7.90
C PHE A 203 5.00 -1.59 -9.27
N LEU A 204 3.85 -1.69 -9.91
CA LEU A 204 3.74 -2.18 -11.28
C LEU A 204 3.93 -1.04 -12.27
N PRO A 205 5.05 -0.99 -13.03
CA PRO A 205 5.28 0.08 -13.98
C PRO A 205 4.23 0.06 -15.09
N THR A 206 3.49 1.16 -15.20
CA THR A 206 2.41 1.34 -16.18
C THR A 206 2.92 1.81 -17.55
N SER A 207 4.20 2.17 -17.65
CA SER A 207 4.82 2.62 -18.91
C SER A 207 6.24 2.11 -19.09
N SER A 208 6.72 2.09 -20.34
CA SER A 208 8.11 1.74 -20.66
C SER A 208 9.10 2.74 -20.07
N VAL A 209 8.75 4.02 -20.02
CA VAL A 209 9.61 5.07 -19.43
C VAL A 209 9.78 4.85 -17.94
N VAL A 210 8.67 4.63 -17.21
CA VAL A 210 8.72 4.32 -15.76
C VAL A 210 9.54 3.05 -15.53
N ARG A 211 9.35 2.01 -16.32
CA ARG A 211 10.10 0.76 -16.22
C ARG A 211 11.60 0.95 -16.44
N VAL A 212 12.01 1.73 -17.44
CA VAL A 212 13.42 2.03 -17.70
C VAL A 212 14.02 2.86 -16.57
N SER A 213 13.27 3.87 -16.08
CA SER A 213 13.69 4.68 -14.94
C SER A 213 13.86 3.84 -13.67
N GLN A 214 12.90 2.97 -13.37
CA GLN A 214 12.96 2.03 -12.24
C GLN A 214 14.19 1.11 -12.39
N TRP A 215 14.32 0.46 -13.55
CA TRP A 215 15.48 -0.42 -13.82
C TRP A 215 16.83 0.31 -13.64
N TRP A 216 16.94 1.55 -14.12
CA TRP A 216 18.15 2.34 -13.96
C TRP A 216 18.49 2.62 -12.48
N ARG A 217 17.47 2.88 -11.67
CA ARG A 217 17.63 3.19 -10.24
C ARG A 217 17.89 1.95 -9.38
N THR A 218 17.37 0.79 -9.78
CA THR A 218 17.41 -0.44 -8.97
C THR A 218 18.27 -1.55 -9.59
N ARG A 219 18.97 -1.29 -10.69
CA ARG A 219 19.70 -2.29 -11.49
C ARG A 219 20.65 -3.18 -10.69
N ASP A 220 21.18 -2.68 -9.59
CA ASP A 220 22.09 -3.37 -8.67
C ASP A 220 21.38 -4.30 -7.68
N GLN A 221 20.07 -4.10 -7.45
CA GLN A 221 19.27 -4.86 -6.48
C GLN A 221 18.08 -5.60 -7.12
N GLY A 222 17.74 -5.29 -8.36
CA GLY A 222 16.47 -5.66 -8.99
C GLY A 222 15.35 -4.71 -8.57
N ASP A 223 14.11 -4.97 -9.03
CA ASP A 223 12.92 -4.25 -8.58
C ASP A 223 12.21 -4.98 -7.43
N SER A 224 11.36 -4.27 -6.68
CA SER A 224 10.67 -4.84 -5.52
C SER A 224 9.75 -6.00 -5.89
N ILE A 225 9.13 -6.01 -7.07
CA ILE A 225 8.31 -7.15 -7.54
C ILE A 225 9.19 -8.38 -7.77
N ALA A 226 10.38 -8.22 -8.34
CA ALA A 226 11.30 -9.33 -8.57
C ALA A 226 11.81 -9.91 -7.24
N VAL A 227 12.12 -9.07 -6.27
CA VAL A 227 12.51 -9.49 -4.91
C VAL A 227 11.33 -10.19 -4.23
N ALA A 228 10.14 -9.60 -4.23
CA ALA A 228 8.92 -10.22 -3.69
C ALA A 228 8.64 -11.58 -4.34
N GLY A 229 8.70 -11.67 -5.67
CA GLY A 229 8.51 -12.92 -6.42
C GLY A 229 9.51 -14.02 -6.10
N SER A 230 10.68 -13.70 -5.53
CA SER A 230 11.68 -14.68 -5.08
C SER A 230 11.55 -15.06 -3.61
N LEU A 231 11.19 -14.12 -2.74
CA LEU A 231 11.27 -14.28 -1.29
C LEU A 231 9.90 -14.50 -0.62
N ALA A 232 8.83 -13.87 -1.14
CA ALA A 232 7.51 -13.90 -0.52
C ALA A 232 6.65 -15.10 -0.96
N ASP A 233 5.58 -15.37 -0.22
CA ASP A 233 4.52 -16.34 -0.56
C ASP A 233 3.36 -15.66 -1.30
N ILE A 234 3.15 -14.37 -1.00
CA ILE A 234 2.15 -13.52 -1.61
C ILE A 234 2.86 -12.29 -2.18
N VAL A 235 2.65 -12.02 -3.46
CA VAL A 235 3.18 -10.82 -4.12
C VAL A 235 2.09 -9.79 -4.23
N GLY A 236 2.26 -8.68 -3.54
CA GLY A 236 1.41 -7.50 -3.61
C GLY A 236 1.80 -6.63 -4.80
N ILE A 237 0.80 -6.12 -5.50
CA ILE A 237 0.96 -5.18 -6.61
C ILE A 237 0.37 -3.84 -6.21
N ASP A 238 1.19 -2.80 -6.28
CA ASP A 238 0.76 -1.43 -6.07
C ASP A 238 0.34 -0.87 -7.42
N TYR A 239 -0.96 -0.61 -7.54
CA TYR A 239 -1.63 -0.28 -8.80
C TYR A 239 -2.13 1.14 -8.81
N TYR A 240 -1.35 2.00 -9.46
CA TYR A 240 -1.63 3.42 -9.63
C TYR A 240 -1.71 3.76 -11.12
N PRO A 241 -2.87 3.59 -11.75
CA PRO A 241 -3.01 3.76 -13.20
C PRO A 241 -2.90 5.20 -13.68
N ARG A 242 -3.17 6.18 -12.82
CA ARG A 242 -3.04 7.59 -13.14
C ARG A 242 -2.20 8.31 -12.10
N THR A 243 -1.09 8.89 -12.54
CA THR A 243 -0.12 9.60 -11.69
C THR A 243 -0.03 11.06 -12.09
N ALA A 244 -0.10 11.97 -11.12
CA ALA A 244 0.19 13.38 -11.34
C ALA A 244 1.70 13.59 -11.41
N LEU A 245 2.21 14.13 -12.53
CA LEU A 245 3.65 14.34 -12.73
C LEU A 245 4.09 15.75 -12.33
N ARG A 246 3.31 16.77 -12.70
CA ARG A 246 3.66 18.15 -12.44
C ARG A 246 2.44 19.05 -12.48
N SER A 247 2.26 19.86 -11.44
CA SER A 247 1.24 20.90 -11.41
C SER A 247 1.72 22.17 -12.12
N LEU A 248 0.85 22.77 -12.90
CA LEU A 248 1.05 23.99 -13.68
C LEU A 248 -0.15 24.92 -13.41
N GLY A 249 -0.18 25.55 -12.27
CA GLY A 249 -1.32 26.35 -11.81
C GLY A 249 -2.58 25.49 -11.63
N HIS A 250 -3.65 25.81 -12.40
CA HIS A 250 -4.92 25.07 -12.34
C HIS A 250 -4.93 23.76 -13.14
N ARG A 251 -3.85 23.46 -13.84
CA ARG A 251 -3.70 22.24 -14.63
C ARG A 251 -2.57 21.40 -14.08
N THR A 252 -2.71 20.11 -14.27
CA THR A 252 -1.68 19.13 -13.91
C THR A 252 -1.40 18.23 -15.10
N LEU A 253 -0.14 17.95 -15.32
CA LEU A 253 0.29 16.95 -16.29
C LEU A 253 0.18 15.57 -15.63
N TYR A 254 -0.66 14.73 -16.23
CA TYR A 254 -0.89 13.36 -15.76
C TYR A 254 -0.26 12.34 -16.70
N LEU A 255 0.20 11.26 -16.10
CA LEU A 255 0.53 10.03 -16.79
C LEU A 255 -0.65 9.06 -16.61
N ASP A 256 -1.35 8.76 -17.72
CA ASP A 256 -2.43 7.75 -17.75
C ASP A 256 -1.95 6.56 -18.58
N GLY A 257 -1.73 5.42 -17.95
CA GLY A 257 -0.99 4.32 -18.59
C GLY A 257 -1.57 2.93 -18.40
N ALA A 258 -2.60 2.78 -17.59
CA ALA A 258 -3.08 1.47 -17.13
C ALA A 258 -3.50 0.50 -18.25
N GLU A 259 -4.04 1.01 -19.36
CA GLU A 259 -4.68 0.20 -20.40
C GLU A 259 -3.87 0.12 -21.71
N GLY A 260 -2.69 0.74 -21.78
CA GLY A 260 -1.82 0.70 -22.95
C GLY A 260 -1.30 -0.72 -23.23
N ARG A 261 -1.00 -1.04 -24.50
CA ARG A 261 -0.44 -2.35 -24.92
C ARG A 261 0.82 -2.71 -24.10
N SER A 262 1.73 -1.77 -23.89
CA SER A 262 2.95 -1.98 -23.13
C SER A 262 2.67 -2.37 -21.66
N ALA A 263 1.72 -1.69 -21.02
CA ALA A 263 1.31 -2.01 -19.66
C ALA A 263 0.70 -3.42 -19.55
N ARG A 264 -0.18 -3.78 -20.51
CA ARG A 264 -0.77 -5.14 -20.58
C ARG A 264 0.31 -6.21 -20.74
N THR A 265 1.24 -6.02 -21.69
CA THR A 265 2.34 -6.97 -21.93
C THR A 265 3.23 -7.13 -20.69
N THR A 266 3.58 -6.02 -20.02
CA THR A 266 4.37 -6.05 -18.78
C THR A 266 3.63 -6.79 -17.69
N ARG A 267 2.36 -6.47 -17.45
CA ARG A 267 1.51 -7.12 -16.46
C ARG A 267 1.39 -8.63 -16.71
N THR A 268 1.06 -9.03 -17.95
CA THR A 268 0.95 -10.45 -18.31
C THR A 268 2.24 -11.21 -18.02
N ARG A 269 3.39 -10.63 -18.36
CA ARG A 269 4.70 -11.24 -18.08
C ARG A 269 4.96 -11.36 -16.58
N VAL A 270 4.77 -10.28 -15.83
CA VAL A 270 5.02 -10.24 -14.37
C VAL A 270 4.11 -11.26 -13.67
N PHE A 271 2.81 -11.21 -13.94
CA PHE A 271 1.85 -12.12 -13.30
C PHE A 271 2.10 -13.58 -13.70
N GLY A 272 2.41 -13.85 -14.97
CA GLY A 272 2.78 -15.18 -15.43
C GLY A 272 4.04 -15.71 -14.72
N SER A 273 5.04 -14.86 -14.52
CA SER A 273 6.26 -15.23 -13.78
C SER A 273 5.99 -15.54 -12.30
N ILE A 274 5.13 -14.76 -11.63
CA ILE A 274 4.79 -14.94 -10.22
C ILE A 274 3.98 -16.25 -10.05
N ARG A 275 2.94 -16.43 -10.86
CA ARG A 275 2.11 -17.63 -10.87
C ARG A 275 2.90 -18.90 -11.20
N GLY A 276 3.80 -18.81 -12.18
CA GLY A 276 4.69 -19.93 -12.56
C GLY A 276 5.62 -20.39 -11.43
N ARG A 277 5.81 -19.57 -10.39
CA ARG A 277 6.53 -19.93 -9.16
C ARG A 277 5.63 -20.41 -8.03
N GLY A 278 4.34 -20.61 -8.29
CA GLY A 278 3.35 -21.02 -7.29
C GLY A 278 3.02 -19.95 -6.23
N LYS A 279 3.33 -18.66 -6.52
CA LYS A 279 3.07 -17.57 -5.59
C LYS A 279 1.69 -16.98 -5.82
N ARG A 280 1.01 -16.59 -4.73
CA ARG A 280 -0.27 -15.89 -4.81
C ARG A 280 -0.07 -14.43 -5.19
N LEU A 281 -1.03 -13.86 -5.89
CA LEU A 281 -1.07 -12.44 -6.26
C LEU A 281 -2.16 -11.72 -5.49
N MET A 282 -1.91 -10.47 -5.10
CA MET A 282 -2.93 -9.55 -4.62
C MET A 282 -2.68 -8.14 -5.14
N ILE A 283 -3.68 -7.30 -5.09
CA ILE A 283 -3.51 -5.85 -5.20
C ILE A 283 -3.38 -5.33 -3.78
N SER A 284 -2.16 -4.94 -3.41
CA SER A 284 -1.84 -4.39 -2.08
C SER A 284 -2.23 -2.93 -1.93
N GLU A 285 -2.23 -2.19 -3.06
CA GLU A 285 -2.63 -0.79 -3.12
C GLU A 285 -3.36 -0.53 -4.43
N GLY A 286 -4.68 -0.61 -4.39
CA GLY A 286 -5.53 -0.18 -5.50
C GLY A 286 -5.85 1.30 -5.35
N GLN A 287 -5.33 2.15 -6.24
CA GLN A 287 -5.53 3.60 -6.18
C GLN A 287 -7.00 3.95 -6.02
N ALA A 288 -7.32 4.60 -4.90
CA ALA A 288 -8.66 5.06 -4.57
C ALA A 288 -8.63 6.44 -3.88
N GLU A 289 -7.48 7.08 -3.85
CA GLU A 289 -7.28 8.48 -3.48
C GLU A 289 -6.51 9.21 -4.58
N PRO A 290 -6.63 10.54 -4.66
CA PRO A 290 -5.92 11.32 -5.67
C PRO A 290 -4.44 11.51 -5.36
N TRP A 291 -3.65 11.78 -6.41
CA TRP A 291 -2.27 12.23 -6.32
C TRP A 291 -2.13 13.73 -6.06
N GLU A 292 -3.16 14.51 -6.36
CA GLU A 292 -3.18 15.94 -6.07
C GLU A 292 -3.18 16.14 -4.55
N THR A 293 -2.61 17.23 -4.09
CA THR A 293 -2.45 17.54 -2.67
C THR A 293 -3.73 17.29 -1.87
N THR A 294 -3.72 16.28 -1.03
CA THR A 294 -4.88 15.84 -0.25
C THR A 294 -5.03 16.61 1.07
N THR A 295 -4.05 17.45 1.42
CA THR A 295 -4.02 18.25 2.66
C THR A 295 -4.94 19.48 2.61
N VAL A 296 -5.46 19.84 1.45
CA VAL A 296 -6.43 20.91 1.31
C VAL A 296 -7.82 20.34 1.47
N PRO A 297 -8.65 20.85 2.40
CA PRO A 297 -10.03 20.43 2.53
C PRO A 297 -10.76 20.48 1.18
N PRO A 298 -11.66 19.55 0.90
CA PRO A 298 -12.42 19.56 -0.34
C PRO A 298 -13.13 20.90 -0.53
N SER A 299 -13.04 21.45 -1.74
CA SER A 299 -13.77 22.66 -2.08
C SER A 299 -15.27 22.46 -1.88
N PRO A 300 -16.00 23.45 -1.31
CA PRO A 300 -17.45 23.39 -1.20
C PRO A 300 -18.17 23.30 -2.55
N GLU A 301 -17.49 23.53 -3.66
CA GLU A 301 -18.05 23.52 -5.02
C GLU A 301 -18.26 22.11 -5.61
N ARG A 302 -18.33 21.06 -4.81
CA ARG A 302 -18.49 19.67 -5.28
C ARG A 302 -17.52 19.32 -6.41
N ARG A 303 -16.24 19.52 -6.16
CA ARG A 303 -15.16 19.19 -7.10
C ARG A 303 -14.39 17.98 -6.61
N ALA A 304 -13.89 17.18 -7.54
CA ALA A 304 -13.02 16.05 -7.27
C ALA A 304 -11.69 16.21 -8.02
N PRO A 305 -10.56 15.80 -7.43
CA PRO A 305 -9.29 15.74 -8.13
C PRO A 305 -9.36 14.79 -9.33
N PHE A 306 -8.68 15.15 -10.41
CA PHE A 306 -8.75 14.44 -11.68
C PHE A 306 -8.11 13.05 -11.63
N SER A 307 -7.05 12.86 -10.83
CA SER A 307 -6.32 11.59 -10.80
C SER A 307 -7.16 10.42 -10.29
N CYS A 308 -8.03 10.65 -9.31
CA CYS A 308 -8.90 9.59 -8.79
C CYS A 308 -10.24 10.14 -8.26
N PRO A 309 -11.20 10.52 -9.11
CA PRO A 309 -12.57 10.79 -8.68
C PRO A 309 -13.28 9.47 -8.27
N PRO A 310 -14.45 9.53 -7.62
CA PRO A 310 -15.15 8.34 -7.10
C PRO A 310 -15.42 7.24 -8.13
N GLU A 311 -15.77 7.61 -9.36
CA GLU A 311 -15.94 6.64 -10.46
C GLU A 311 -14.64 5.92 -10.84
N ARG A 312 -13.49 6.56 -10.64
CA ARG A 312 -12.18 5.95 -10.90
C ARG A 312 -11.84 4.87 -9.87
N LEU A 313 -12.27 5.04 -8.63
CA LEU A 313 -12.16 3.99 -7.60
C LEU A 313 -12.79 2.68 -8.10
N ILE A 314 -14.04 2.76 -8.63
CA ILE A 314 -14.73 1.58 -9.19
C ILE A 314 -14.02 1.10 -10.47
N GLY A 315 -13.59 2.01 -11.33
CA GLY A 315 -12.88 1.66 -12.57
C GLY A 315 -11.57 0.92 -12.33
N ASN A 316 -10.78 1.34 -11.34
CA ASN A 316 -9.52 0.69 -10.97
C ASN A 316 -9.77 -0.71 -10.39
N TYR A 317 -10.78 -0.84 -9.54
CA TYR A 317 -11.22 -2.13 -9.04
C TYR A 317 -11.64 -3.07 -10.19
N ASN A 318 -12.50 -2.61 -11.09
CA ASN A 318 -12.97 -3.40 -12.23
C ASN A 318 -11.82 -3.86 -13.13
N ALA A 319 -10.85 -2.97 -13.40
CA ALA A 319 -9.67 -3.32 -14.17
C ALA A 319 -8.89 -4.45 -13.52
N ALA A 320 -8.68 -4.38 -12.20
CA ALA A 320 -7.98 -5.42 -11.44
C ALA A 320 -8.75 -6.75 -11.43
N MET A 321 -10.08 -6.73 -11.29
CA MET A 321 -10.89 -7.95 -11.37
C MET A 321 -10.79 -8.62 -12.74
N GLY A 322 -10.63 -7.84 -13.80
CA GLY A 322 -10.37 -8.37 -15.15
C GLY A 322 -9.01 -9.09 -15.30
N TRP A 323 -8.12 -8.99 -14.33
CA TRP A 323 -6.83 -9.72 -14.30
C TRP A 323 -6.91 -11.03 -13.52
N SER A 324 -7.97 -11.20 -12.76
CA SER A 324 -8.23 -12.44 -12.01
C SER A 324 -8.51 -13.58 -12.99
N VAL A 325 -7.89 -14.72 -12.79
CA VAL A 325 -8.10 -15.92 -13.58
C VAL A 325 -8.89 -16.90 -12.72
N LYS A 326 -9.92 -17.55 -13.28
CA LYS A 326 -10.78 -18.48 -12.51
C LYS A 326 -10.00 -19.59 -11.78
N SER A 327 -8.93 -20.09 -12.41
CA SER A 327 -8.07 -21.13 -11.84
C SER A 327 -7.06 -20.61 -10.80
N ASP A 328 -6.81 -19.30 -10.79
CA ASP A 328 -5.86 -18.64 -9.89
C ASP A 328 -6.28 -17.17 -9.67
N PRO A 329 -7.33 -16.98 -8.83
CA PRO A 329 -7.86 -15.65 -8.56
C PRO A 329 -6.86 -14.82 -7.76
N LEU A 330 -7.04 -13.49 -7.80
CA LEU A 330 -6.33 -12.61 -6.87
C LEU A 330 -6.71 -12.98 -5.44
N PHE A 331 -5.71 -13.08 -4.57
CA PHE A 331 -5.93 -13.35 -3.15
C PHE A 331 -6.77 -12.25 -2.51
N ALA A 332 -6.40 -10.99 -2.77
CA ALA A 332 -7.11 -9.83 -2.23
C ALA A 332 -6.97 -8.60 -3.13
N TYR A 333 -7.86 -7.64 -2.91
CA TYR A 333 -7.76 -6.26 -3.40
C TYR A 333 -7.93 -5.30 -2.23
N LEU A 334 -6.89 -4.55 -1.91
CA LEU A 334 -6.91 -3.52 -0.89
C LEU A 334 -7.04 -2.15 -1.54
N PHE A 335 -8.08 -1.42 -1.17
CA PHE A 335 -8.26 -0.03 -1.57
C PHE A 335 -7.30 0.86 -0.79
N TRP A 336 -6.65 1.79 -1.50
CA TRP A 336 -5.74 2.76 -0.94
C TRP A 336 -6.35 4.15 -0.95
N GLY A 337 -6.59 4.74 0.24
CA GLY A 337 -7.13 6.10 0.36
C GLY A 337 -8.32 6.24 1.30
N ALA A 338 -8.55 5.29 2.20
CA ALA A 338 -9.72 5.29 3.07
C ALA A 338 -9.80 6.53 3.98
N GLU A 339 -8.68 7.05 4.44
CA GLU A 339 -8.57 8.26 5.27
C GLU A 339 -9.02 9.50 4.49
N TYR A 340 -8.66 9.59 3.21
CA TYR A 340 -9.13 10.66 2.34
C TYR A 340 -10.64 10.63 2.14
N TRP A 341 -11.25 9.45 2.04
CA TRP A 341 -12.72 9.35 1.93
C TRP A 341 -13.45 9.87 3.17
N LEU A 342 -12.88 9.60 4.36
CA LEU A 342 -13.41 10.11 5.62
C LEU A 342 -13.30 11.65 5.69
N LEU A 343 -12.15 12.21 5.29
CA LEU A 343 -11.98 13.66 5.18
C LEU A 343 -13.03 14.29 4.27
N ARG A 344 -13.24 13.69 3.08
CA ARG A 344 -14.27 14.13 2.13
C ARG A 344 -15.67 14.08 2.76
N ASN A 345 -16.00 12.99 3.44
CA ASN A 345 -17.28 12.81 4.10
C ASN A 345 -17.51 13.85 5.20
N GLN A 346 -16.52 14.15 6.03
CA GLN A 346 -16.60 15.21 7.05
C GLN A 346 -16.82 16.60 6.42
N SER A 347 -16.32 16.81 5.22
CA SER A 347 -16.52 18.04 4.44
C SER A 347 -17.83 18.05 3.63
N GLY A 348 -18.75 17.11 3.89
CA GLY A 348 -20.07 17.04 3.25
C GLY A 348 -20.09 16.30 1.90
N ASP A 349 -19.00 15.63 1.50
CA ASP A 349 -18.96 14.82 0.27
C ASP A 349 -18.81 13.33 0.57
N PRO A 350 -19.89 12.56 0.64
CA PRO A 350 -19.87 11.12 0.91
C PRO A 350 -19.62 10.28 -0.34
N SER A 351 -19.33 10.85 -1.50
CA SER A 351 -19.30 10.14 -2.79
C SER A 351 -18.28 9.01 -2.84
N TYR A 352 -17.08 9.20 -2.25
CA TYR A 352 -16.06 8.15 -2.19
C TYR A 352 -16.50 6.96 -1.32
N LEU A 353 -17.01 7.22 -0.13
CA LEU A 353 -17.52 6.17 0.76
C LEU A 353 -18.71 5.42 0.12
N ARG A 354 -19.58 6.14 -0.58
CA ARG A 354 -20.71 5.53 -1.32
C ARG A 354 -20.23 4.70 -2.51
N ALA A 355 -19.21 5.17 -3.25
CA ALA A 355 -18.61 4.39 -4.32
C ALA A 355 -17.95 3.10 -3.79
N PHE A 356 -17.25 3.18 -2.66
CA PHE A 356 -16.70 2.01 -1.98
C PHE A 356 -17.79 1.04 -1.51
N ALA A 357 -18.82 1.54 -0.80
CA ALA A 357 -19.96 0.73 -0.37
C ALA A 357 -20.61 0.00 -1.56
N ARG A 358 -20.81 0.72 -2.69
CA ARG A 358 -21.34 0.12 -3.91
C ARG A 358 -20.48 -1.03 -4.43
N VAL A 359 -19.16 -0.93 -4.36
CA VAL A 359 -18.29 -2.06 -4.74
C VAL A 359 -18.53 -3.25 -3.82
N LEU A 360 -18.61 -3.05 -2.51
CA LEU A 360 -18.84 -4.12 -1.53
C LEU A 360 -20.19 -4.81 -1.71
N GLU A 361 -21.23 -4.07 -2.09
CA GLU A 361 -22.60 -4.59 -2.26
C GLU A 361 -22.81 -5.31 -3.58
N ARG A 362 -22.08 -4.93 -4.63
CA ARG A 362 -22.34 -5.37 -6.01
C ARG A 362 -21.32 -6.33 -6.59
N SER A 363 -20.18 -6.51 -5.91
CA SER A 363 -19.08 -7.36 -6.38
C SER A 363 -19.29 -8.88 -6.19
#